data_037c700461404fa9ff6ec85435d2ebba
#
_entry.id   037c700461404fa9ff6ec85435d2ebba
#
_cell.length_a   1.000
_cell.length_b   1.000
_cell.length_c   1.000
_cell.angle_alpha   90.00
_cell.angle_beta   90.00
_cell.angle_gamma   90.00
#
_symmetry.space_group_name_H-M   'P 1'
#
loop_
_entity.id
_entity.type
_entity.pdbx_description
1 polymer ?
#
loop_
_entity_poly.entity_id
_entity_poly.type
_entity_poly.pdbx_seq_one_letter_code
_entity_poly.pdbx_strand_id
1 'polypeptide(L)'
;MLRRGGELLRDVSEAPELEALVLLEESTSLSRTHLFAHPESSLTEERAAEFFTLIERRRRERLPLAYLTGRREFFSLQFSVTRDVFIPRPETELLVEEGLDYLSTLPSQASPRVLDIGTGSGAIIVALRKHYTGRGLFFATDIARESLSVARKNAIDNGTPDILFLQTPFFDAFAPGKRFDLILSNPPYIDRGGESLLPPEVLTEPDRALFSAERGLYHIRKILRLAPGYLKPGGRLLMETGEDQRSALEEEFGTELTFIQDLSGKTRFIRMDHR
;
A
#
# COMPACT_ATOMS: atom_id res chain seq x y z
N MET A 1 -10.35 -22.86 22.13
CA MET A 1 -9.82 -22.72 20.75
C MET A 1 -8.79 -21.60 20.67
N LEU A 2 -9.11 -20.39 21.08
CA LEU A 2 -8.21 -19.23 21.02
C LEU A 2 -6.83 -19.52 21.63
N ARG A 3 -6.77 -19.99 22.88
CA ARG A 3 -5.51 -20.34 23.55
C ARG A 3 -4.67 -21.33 22.72
N ARG A 4 -5.28 -22.41 22.19
CA ARG A 4 -4.58 -23.39 21.36
C ARG A 4 -4.08 -22.78 20.05
N GLY A 5 -4.86 -21.90 19.42
CA GLY A 5 -4.43 -21.15 18.23
C GLY A 5 -3.22 -20.27 18.52
N GLY A 6 -3.23 -19.52 19.61
CA GLY A 6 -2.09 -18.72 20.06
C GLY A 6 -0.84 -19.58 20.34
N GLU A 7 -0.99 -20.71 21.02
CA GLU A 7 0.12 -21.64 21.27
C GLU A 7 0.76 -22.15 19.96
N LEU A 8 -0.05 -22.42 18.93
CA LEU A 8 0.45 -22.88 17.62
C LEU A 8 1.17 -21.78 16.81
N LEU A 9 0.87 -20.51 17.08
CA LEU A 9 1.47 -19.37 16.36
C LEU A 9 2.71 -18.80 17.04
N ARG A 10 3.10 -19.24 18.23
CA ARG A 10 4.21 -18.66 19.01
C ARG A 10 5.54 -18.57 18.27
N ASP A 11 5.84 -19.56 17.44
CA ASP A 11 7.10 -19.63 16.70
C ASP A 11 7.10 -18.75 15.44
N VAL A 12 5.96 -18.16 15.07
CA VAL A 12 5.78 -17.45 13.80
C VAL A 12 5.15 -16.07 13.93
N SER A 13 4.77 -15.65 15.12
CA SER A 13 4.11 -14.37 15.38
C SER A 13 4.66 -13.70 16.64
N GLU A 14 4.79 -12.38 16.58
CA GLU A 14 5.10 -11.55 17.76
C GLU A 14 3.87 -11.31 18.65
N ALA A 15 2.66 -11.50 18.11
CA ALA A 15 1.39 -11.33 18.82
C ALA A 15 0.44 -12.52 18.57
N PRO A 16 0.83 -13.75 18.97
CA PRO A 16 0.16 -14.98 18.57
C PRO A 16 -1.30 -15.06 19.04
N GLU A 17 -1.62 -14.55 20.22
CA GLU A 17 -2.99 -14.54 20.74
C GLU A 17 -3.89 -13.57 19.97
N LEU A 18 -3.35 -12.41 19.58
CA LEU A 18 -4.08 -11.43 18.77
C LEU A 18 -4.31 -11.97 17.35
N GLU A 19 -3.30 -12.57 16.72
CA GLU A 19 -3.45 -13.20 15.41
C GLU A 19 -4.48 -14.34 15.45
N ALA A 20 -4.42 -15.21 16.46
CA ALA A 20 -5.39 -16.27 16.64
C ALA A 20 -6.82 -15.72 16.82
N LEU A 21 -6.98 -14.61 17.53
CA LEU A 21 -8.28 -13.96 17.70
C LEU A 21 -8.82 -13.44 16.36
N VAL A 22 -8.00 -12.77 15.56
CA VAL A 22 -8.39 -12.29 14.22
C VAL A 22 -8.81 -13.45 13.31
N LEU A 23 -8.07 -14.56 13.33
CA LEU A 23 -8.42 -15.74 12.54
C LEU A 23 -9.69 -16.46 13.07
N LEU A 24 -9.96 -16.35 14.37
CA LEU A 24 -11.21 -16.85 14.96
C LEU A 24 -12.41 -15.96 14.57
N GLU A 25 -12.25 -14.64 14.57
CA GLU A 25 -13.27 -13.70 14.05
C GLU A 25 -13.59 -14.02 12.58
N GLU A 26 -12.56 -14.29 11.77
CA GLU A 26 -12.72 -14.60 10.34
C GLU A 26 -13.51 -15.91 10.13
N SER A 27 -13.08 -17.01 10.77
CA SER A 27 -13.71 -18.32 10.60
C SER A 27 -15.13 -18.40 11.18
N THR A 28 -15.46 -17.57 12.15
CA THR A 28 -16.77 -17.61 12.81
C THR A 28 -17.73 -16.54 12.32
N SER A 29 -17.23 -15.49 11.68
CA SER A 29 -17.97 -14.25 11.38
C SER A 29 -18.58 -13.59 12.64
N LEU A 30 -18.04 -13.89 13.82
CA LEU A 30 -18.45 -13.30 15.09
C LEU A 30 -17.50 -12.15 15.44
N SER A 31 -18.05 -11.05 15.97
CA SER A 31 -17.23 -9.94 16.41
C SER A 31 -16.40 -10.32 17.65
N ARG A 32 -15.27 -9.64 17.82
CA ARG A 32 -14.40 -9.74 19.01
C ARG A 32 -15.20 -9.58 20.30
N THR A 33 -16.11 -8.60 20.35
CA THR A 33 -16.98 -8.34 21.49
C THR A 33 -17.84 -9.56 21.81
N HIS A 34 -18.43 -10.21 20.78
CA HIS A 34 -19.24 -11.41 20.98
C HIS A 34 -18.39 -12.57 21.52
N LEU A 35 -17.21 -12.81 20.95
CA LEU A 35 -16.31 -13.88 21.38
C LEU A 35 -15.86 -13.75 22.84
N PHE A 36 -15.64 -12.52 23.31
CA PHE A 36 -15.29 -12.26 24.71
C PHE A 36 -16.49 -12.29 25.66
N ALA A 37 -17.66 -11.83 25.20
CA ALA A 37 -18.87 -11.83 26.03
C ALA A 37 -19.46 -13.24 26.24
N HIS A 38 -19.17 -14.16 25.32
CA HIS A 38 -19.73 -15.52 25.29
C HIS A 38 -18.64 -16.60 25.14
N PRO A 39 -17.66 -16.67 26.06
CA PRO A 39 -16.54 -17.62 25.97
C PRO A 39 -16.98 -19.09 26.08
N GLU A 40 -18.17 -19.34 26.62
CA GLU A 40 -18.80 -20.65 26.78
C GLU A 40 -19.45 -21.14 25.46
N SER A 41 -19.67 -20.28 24.48
CA SER A 41 -20.35 -20.65 23.25
C SER A 41 -19.57 -21.72 22.48
N SER A 42 -20.24 -22.81 22.18
CA SER A 42 -19.66 -23.87 21.33
C SER A 42 -19.69 -23.46 19.86
N LEU A 43 -18.58 -23.69 19.18
CA LEU A 43 -18.51 -23.53 17.72
C LEU A 43 -18.92 -24.84 17.05
N THR A 44 -19.44 -24.73 15.83
CA THR A 44 -19.67 -25.92 14.99
C THR A 44 -18.32 -26.54 14.59
N GLU A 45 -18.31 -27.84 14.32
CA GLU A 45 -17.11 -28.57 13.86
C GLU A 45 -16.51 -27.94 12.60
N GLU A 46 -17.35 -27.46 11.69
CA GLU A 46 -16.96 -26.80 10.46
C GLU A 46 -16.15 -25.51 10.73
N ARG A 47 -16.68 -24.60 11.57
CA ARG A 47 -16.01 -23.36 11.95
C ARG A 47 -14.72 -23.62 12.73
N ALA A 48 -14.72 -24.67 13.55
CA ALA A 48 -13.52 -25.11 14.25
C ALA A 48 -12.44 -25.60 13.27
N ALA A 49 -12.81 -26.39 12.28
CA ALA A 49 -11.91 -26.89 11.26
C ALA A 49 -11.36 -25.74 10.40
N GLU A 50 -12.21 -24.79 10.01
CA GLU A 50 -11.81 -23.59 9.26
C GLU A 50 -10.78 -22.76 10.05
N PHE A 51 -11.04 -22.49 11.33
CA PHE A 51 -10.10 -21.80 12.20
C PHE A 51 -8.72 -22.46 12.21
N PHE A 52 -8.66 -23.79 12.45
CA PHE A 52 -7.38 -24.48 12.47
C PHE A 52 -6.73 -24.57 11.09
N THR A 53 -7.50 -24.57 10.03
CA THR A 53 -6.96 -24.45 8.66
C THR A 53 -6.27 -23.12 8.45
N LEU A 54 -6.86 -21.99 8.90
CA LEU A 54 -6.24 -20.68 8.83
C LEU A 54 -4.97 -20.59 9.69
N ILE A 55 -4.99 -21.15 10.91
CA ILE A 55 -3.81 -21.24 11.79
C ILE A 55 -2.67 -22.01 11.11
N GLU A 56 -2.97 -23.18 10.50
CA GLU A 56 -1.95 -23.97 9.82
C GLU A 56 -1.38 -23.27 8.57
N ARG A 57 -2.21 -22.58 7.82
CA ARG A 57 -1.75 -21.77 6.68
C ARG A 57 -0.86 -20.63 7.14
N ARG A 58 -1.24 -19.91 8.20
CA ARG A 58 -0.39 -18.85 8.80
C ARG A 58 0.97 -19.40 9.21
N ARG A 59 0.97 -20.56 9.85
CA ARG A 59 2.16 -21.18 10.40
C ARG A 59 3.08 -21.77 9.33
N ARG A 60 2.54 -22.58 8.40
CA ARG A 60 3.34 -23.34 7.41
C ARG A 60 3.70 -22.51 6.18
N GLU A 61 2.75 -21.74 5.67
CA GLU A 61 2.95 -20.94 4.47
C GLU A 61 3.52 -19.55 4.82
N ARG A 62 3.61 -19.19 6.07
CA ARG A 62 4.03 -17.86 6.56
C ARG A 62 3.21 -16.72 5.97
N LEU A 63 1.94 -16.98 5.66
CA LEU A 63 1.06 -15.99 5.06
C LEU A 63 0.74 -14.84 6.02
N PRO A 64 0.86 -13.58 5.58
CA PRO A 64 0.36 -12.44 6.34
C PRO A 64 -1.12 -12.59 6.69
N LEU A 65 -1.53 -12.09 7.85
CA LEU A 65 -2.95 -12.08 8.26
C LEU A 65 -3.84 -11.44 7.20
N ALA A 66 -3.39 -10.36 6.57
CA ALA A 66 -4.15 -9.66 5.55
C ALA A 66 -4.54 -10.57 4.36
N TYR A 67 -3.66 -11.50 3.96
CA TYR A 67 -3.98 -12.46 2.90
C TYR A 67 -4.89 -13.59 3.38
N LEU A 68 -4.85 -13.95 4.67
CA LEU A 68 -5.73 -14.95 5.23
C LEU A 68 -7.16 -14.42 5.42
N THR A 69 -7.29 -13.15 5.80
CA THR A 69 -8.57 -12.46 5.96
C THR A 69 -9.06 -11.77 4.69
N GLY A 70 -8.21 -11.67 3.66
CA GLY A 70 -8.53 -10.99 2.41
C GLY A 70 -8.67 -9.47 2.54
N ARG A 71 -8.32 -8.88 3.67
CA ARG A 71 -8.54 -7.44 3.96
C ARG A 71 -7.42 -6.79 4.76
N ARG A 72 -7.25 -5.49 4.55
CA ARG A 72 -6.32 -4.61 5.28
C ARG A 72 -6.97 -3.25 5.50
N GLU A 73 -6.89 -2.75 6.70
CA GLU A 73 -7.23 -1.35 6.99
C GLU A 73 -6.07 -0.45 6.60
N PHE A 74 -6.38 0.68 5.95
CA PHE A 74 -5.43 1.73 5.57
C PHE A 74 -6.17 3.06 5.50
N PHE A 75 -5.65 4.07 6.18
CA PHE A 75 -6.23 5.41 6.25
C PHE A 75 -7.72 5.41 6.65
N SER A 76 -8.06 4.62 7.66
CA SER A 76 -9.44 4.38 8.16
C SER A 76 -10.42 3.80 7.12
N LEU A 77 -9.92 3.23 6.03
CA LEU A 77 -10.70 2.55 5.00
C LEU A 77 -10.34 1.06 4.94
N GLN A 78 -11.30 0.22 4.53
CA GLN A 78 -11.05 -1.21 4.33
C GLN A 78 -10.68 -1.48 2.88
N PHE A 79 -9.59 -2.20 2.69
CA PHE A 79 -9.10 -2.64 1.38
C PHE A 79 -9.11 -4.15 1.26
N SER A 80 -9.67 -4.66 0.19
CA SER A 80 -9.46 -6.04 -0.23
C SER A 80 -8.01 -6.21 -0.68
N VAL A 81 -7.36 -7.28 -0.23
CA VAL A 81 -6.00 -7.65 -0.63
C VAL A 81 -5.93 -9.12 -1.01
N THR A 82 -5.15 -9.44 -2.03
CA THR A 82 -4.87 -10.79 -2.52
C THR A 82 -3.36 -10.94 -2.68
N ARG A 83 -2.89 -12.16 -2.97
CA ARG A 83 -1.47 -12.40 -3.30
C ARG A 83 -0.98 -11.67 -4.56
N ASP A 84 -1.86 -10.98 -5.28
CA ASP A 84 -1.50 -10.23 -6.49
C ASP A 84 -1.08 -8.78 -6.19
N VAL A 85 -1.29 -8.29 -4.96
CA VAL A 85 -1.04 -6.91 -4.57
C VAL A 85 -0.19 -6.83 -3.31
N PHE A 86 0.61 -5.77 -3.21
CA PHE A 86 1.30 -5.40 -1.98
C PHE A 86 0.29 -5.05 -0.88
N ILE A 87 0.55 -5.49 0.34
CA ILE A 87 -0.28 -5.14 1.50
C ILE A 87 0.03 -3.71 1.93
N PRO A 88 -0.94 -2.79 1.94
CA PRO A 88 -0.71 -1.41 2.39
C PRO A 88 -0.05 -1.34 3.77
N ARG A 89 0.97 -0.49 3.90
CA ARG A 89 1.71 -0.28 5.16
C ARG A 89 1.26 1.01 5.84
N PRO A 90 1.23 1.05 7.18
CA PRO A 90 0.85 2.27 7.91
C PRO A 90 1.72 3.48 7.54
N GLU A 91 3.02 3.28 7.31
CA GLU A 91 3.94 4.35 6.95
C GLU A 91 3.53 5.05 5.65
N THR A 92 2.96 4.31 4.70
CA THR A 92 2.49 4.85 3.41
C THR A 92 1.31 5.82 3.55
N GLU A 93 0.63 5.85 4.71
CA GLU A 93 -0.45 6.82 5.00
C GLU A 93 0.05 8.27 4.94
N LEU A 94 1.31 8.52 5.28
CA LEU A 94 1.92 9.85 5.17
C LEU A 94 1.93 10.37 3.72
N LEU A 95 2.02 9.49 2.71
CA LEU A 95 1.87 9.88 1.30
C LEU A 95 0.47 10.47 1.00
N VAL A 96 -0.55 9.90 1.63
CA VAL A 96 -1.94 10.41 1.48
C VAL A 96 -2.07 11.75 2.19
N GLU A 97 -1.55 11.90 3.41
CA GLU A 97 -1.58 13.15 4.18
C GLU A 97 -0.87 14.27 3.41
N GLU A 98 0.38 14.07 3.00
CA GLU A 98 1.14 15.05 2.20
C GLU A 98 0.45 15.40 0.87
N GLY A 99 -0.18 14.41 0.24
CA GLY A 99 -0.97 14.60 -0.97
C GLY A 99 -2.20 15.48 -0.73
N LEU A 100 -2.96 15.23 0.34
CA LEU A 100 -4.12 16.03 0.74
C LEU A 100 -3.72 17.46 1.12
N ASP A 101 -2.62 17.60 1.86
CA ASP A 101 -2.08 18.91 2.24
C ASP A 101 -1.71 19.72 1.00
N TYR A 102 -1.01 19.11 0.05
CA TYR A 102 -0.71 19.79 -1.22
C TYR A 102 -1.97 20.19 -1.99
N LEU A 103 -2.93 19.28 -2.14
CA LEU A 103 -4.19 19.58 -2.84
C LEU A 103 -4.98 20.70 -2.16
N SER A 104 -4.88 20.84 -0.84
CA SER A 104 -5.53 21.92 -0.09
C SER A 104 -4.93 23.31 -0.38
N THR A 105 -3.69 23.38 -0.85
CA THR A 105 -3.04 24.65 -1.24
C THR A 105 -3.50 25.17 -2.60
N LEU A 106 -4.12 24.31 -3.41
CA LEU A 106 -4.61 24.71 -4.74
C LEU A 106 -5.86 25.59 -4.62
N PRO A 107 -6.11 26.49 -5.61
CA PRO A 107 -7.32 27.29 -5.62
C PRO A 107 -8.58 26.44 -5.48
N SER A 108 -9.60 26.89 -4.74
CA SER A 108 -10.82 26.12 -4.47
C SER A 108 -11.60 25.71 -5.72
N GLN A 109 -11.49 26.48 -6.81
CA GLN A 109 -12.07 26.16 -8.12
C GLN A 109 -11.17 25.29 -9.00
N ALA A 110 -9.97 24.90 -8.54
CA ALA A 110 -9.09 24.05 -9.30
C ALA A 110 -9.70 22.66 -9.49
N SER A 111 -9.38 22.04 -10.62
CA SER A 111 -9.70 20.65 -10.90
C SER A 111 -8.38 19.90 -11.13
N PRO A 112 -7.68 19.50 -10.05
CA PRO A 112 -6.37 18.89 -10.16
C PRO A 112 -6.45 17.56 -10.90
N ARG A 113 -5.33 17.24 -11.57
CA ARG A 113 -5.08 15.92 -12.17
C ARG A 113 -4.06 15.21 -11.31
N VAL A 114 -4.46 14.10 -10.75
CA VAL A 114 -3.65 13.29 -9.84
C VAL A 114 -3.33 11.95 -10.49
N LEU A 115 -2.11 11.49 -10.36
CA LEU A 115 -1.65 10.19 -10.87
C LEU A 115 -1.00 9.39 -9.74
N ASP A 116 -1.41 8.14 -9.58
CA ASP A 116 -0.76 7.15 -8.74
C ASP A 116 -0.08 6.09 -9.63
N ILE A 117 1.23 5.95 -9.50
CA ILE A 117 2.04 5.03 -10.32
C ILE A 117 2.37 3.79 -9.50
N GLY A 118 2.05 2.59 -10.04
CA GLY A 118 2.21 1.33 -9.33
C GLY A 118 1.18 1.20 -8.21
N THR A 119 -0.09 1.43 -8.55
CA THR A 119 -1.18 1.60 -7.56
C THR A 119 -1.45 0.36 -6.69
N GLY A 120 -1.04 -0.84 -7.12
CA GLY A 120 -1.24 -2.07 -6.36
C GLY A 120 -2.69 -2.32 -6.00
N SER A 121 -3.01 -2.32 -4.71
CA SER A 121 -4.38 -2.44 -4.19
C SER A 121 -5.24 -1.18 -4.39
N GLY A 122 -4.66 -0.08 -4.87
CA GLY A 122 -5.32 1.22 -4.98
C GLY A 122 -5.33 2.03 -3.68
N ALA A 123 -4.62 1.60 -2.64
CA ALA A 123 -4.74 2.17 -1.30
C ALA A 123 -4.49 3.69 -1.28
N ILE A 124 -3.41 4.16 -1.90
CA ILE A 124 -3.04 5.58 -1.92
C ILE A 124 -4.11 6.41 -2.63
N ILE A 125 -4.41 6.07 -3.88
CA ILE A 125 -5.29 6.88 -4.73
C ILE A 125 -6.75 6.86 -4.25
N VAL A 126 -7.23 5.72 -3.75
CA VAL A 126 -8.59 5.58 -3.20
C VAL A 126 -8.72 6.38 -1.90
N ALA A 127 -7.76 6.26 -0.98
CA ALA A 127 -7.77 7.04 0.26
C ALA A 127 -7.69 8.55 -0.04
N LEU A 128 -6.78 8.96 -0.92
CA LEU A 128 -6.67 10.36 -1.35
C LEU A 128 -7.98 10.87 -1.96
N ARG A 129 -8.56 10.13 -2.92
CA ARG A 129 -9.81 10.53 -3.58
C ARG A 129 -10.99 10.58 -2.63
N LYS A 130 -11.06 9.65 -1.66
CA LYS A 130 -12.13 9.60 -0.66
C LYS A 130 -12.13 10.82 0.24
N HIS A 131 -10.97 11.31 0.63
CA HIS A 131 -10.83 12.44 1.56
C HIS A 131 -10.73 13.79 0.86
N TYR A 132 -10.39 13.81 -0.43
CA TYR A 132 -10.41 15.04 -1.23
C TYR A 132 -11.83 15.35 -1.70
N THR A 133 -12.45 16.38 -1.15
CA THR A 133 -13.85 16.77 -1.44
C THR A 133 -14.01 17.63 -2.70
N GLY A 134 -12.90 18.12 -3.28
CA GLY A 134 -12.89 18.95 -4.48
C GLY A 134 -13.15 18.16 -5.78
N ARG A 135 -13.33 18.89 -6.87
CA ARG A 135 -13.37 18.31 -8.22
C ARG A 135 -11.96 17.95 -8.65
N GLY A 136 -11.79 16.90 -9.41
CA GLY A 136 -10.48 16.47 -9.92
C GLY A 136 -10.58 15.28 -10.85
N LEU A 137 -9.47 14.96 -11.52
CA LEU A 137 -9.33 13.76 -12.34
C LEU A 137 -8.24 12.89 -11.68
N PHE A 138 -8.61 11.70 -11.28
CA PHE A 138 -7.74 10.76 -10.58
C PHE A 138 -7.42 9.59 -11.49
N PHE A 139 -6.15 9.33 -11.68
CA PHE A 139 -5.60 8.27 -12.51
C PHE A 139 -4.77 7.33 -11.65
N ALA A 140 -4.85 6.05 -11.93
CA ALA A 140 -4.03 5.02 -11.30
C ALA A 140 -3.45 4.09 -12.35
N THR A 141 -2.16 3.82 -12.29
CA THR A 141 -1.49 2.91 -13.23
C THR A 141 -0.86 1.74 -12.50
N ASP A 142 -0.84 0.60 -13.16
CA ASP A 142 -0.09 -0.59 -12.75
C ASP A 142 0.23 -1.43 -13.98
N ILE A 143 1.32 -2.21 -13.92
CA ILE A 143 1.68 -3.14 -14.99
C ILE A 143 0.85 -4.42 -14.92
N ALA A 144 0.36 -4.78 -13.73
CA ALA A 144 -0.37 -6.00 -13.47
C ALA A 144 -1.88 -5.78 -13.58
N ARG A 145 -2.53 -6.54 -14.44
CA ARG A 145 -3.98 -6.52 -14.61
C ARG A 145 -4.71 -6.96 -13.34
N GLU A 146 -4.14 -7.91 -12.63
CA GLU A 146 -4.66 -8.46 -11.38
C GLU A 146 -4.69 -7.36 -10.29
N SER A 147 -3.62 -6.59 -10.15
CA SER A 147 -3.56 -5.44 -9.24
C SER A 147 -4.66 -4.42 -9.57
N LEU A 148 -4.82 -4.06 -10.84
CA LEU A 148 -5.88 -3.14 -11.26
C LEU A 148 -7.29 -3.68 -11.02
N SER A 149 -7.48 -4.98 -11.06
CA SER A 149 -8.77 -5.60 -10.71
C SER A 149 -9.10 -5.39 -9.24
N VAL A 150 -8.11 -5.64 -8.36
CA VAL A 150 -8.25 -5.40 -6.92
C VAL A 150 -8.47 -3.92 -6.62
N ALA A 151 -7.68 -3.02 -7.24
CA ALA A 151 -7.79 -1.58 -7.05
C ALA A 151 -9.17 -1.03 -7.48
N ARG A 152 -9.72 -1.50 -8.60
CA ARG A 152 -11.08 -1.12 -9.05
C ARG A 152 -12.15 -1.57 -8.06
N LYS A 153 -12.05 -2.81 -7.56
CA LYS A 153 -12.94 -3.30 -6.52
C LYS A 153 -12.87 -2.40 -5.29
N ASN A 154 -11.68 -2.10 -4.80
CA ASN A 154 -11.47 -1.23 -3.64
C ASN A 154 -12.01 0.18 -3.85
N ALA A 155 -11.87 0.74 -5.06
CA ALA A 155 -12.44 2.04 -5.40
C ALA A 155 -13.97 2.04 -5.32
N ILE A 156 -14.62 1.00 -5.83
CA ILE A 156 -16.09 0.84 -5.78
C ILE A 156 -16.54 0.69 -4.31
N ASP A 157 -15.91 -0.22 -3.57
CA ASP A 157 -16.26 -0.53 -2.19
C ASP A 157 -16.12 0.69 -1.25
N ASN A 158 -15.14 1.57 -1.54
CA ASN A 158 -14.91 2.79 -0.77
C ASN A 158 -15.62 4.04 -1.36
N GLY A 159 -16.45 3.89 -2.41
CA GLY A 159 -17.25 4.96 -2.97
C GLY A 159 -16.48 6.00 -3.79
N THR A 160 -15.42 5.57 -4.49
CA THR A 160 -14.59 6.39 -5.40
C THR A 160 -14.52 5.78 -6.82
N PRO A 161 -15.66 5.47 -7.46
CA PRO A 161 -15.69 4.77 -8.75
C PRO A 161 -15.22 5.64 -9.93
N ASP A 162 -14.97 6.92 -9.70
CA ASP A 162 -14.53 7.92 -10.69
C ASP A 162 -13.01 7.90 -10.95
N ILE A 163 -12.25 7.03 -10.28
CA ILE A 163 -10.82 6.82 -10.54
C ILE A 163 -10.64 6.06 -11.86
N LEU A 164 -9.73 6.55 -12.72
CA LEU A 164 -9.41 5.97 -14.01
C LEU A 164 -8.19 5.04 -13.89
N PHE A 165 -8.39 3.74 -14.07
CA PHE A 165 -7.35 2.71 -13.96
C PHE A 165 -6.82 2.30 -15.35
N LEU A 166 -5.50 2.36 -15.54
CA LEU A 166 -4.82 2.09 -16.80
C LEU A 166 -3.72 1.04 -16.60
N GLN A 167 -3.72 0.01 -17.44
CA GLN A 167 -2.64 -0.99 -17.44
C GLN A 167 -1.48 -0.46 -18.27
N THR A 168 -0.43 0.03 -17.61
CA THR A 168 0.73 0.62 -18.26
C THR A 168 1.90 0.74 -17.30
N PRO A 169 3.15 0.61 -17.74
CA PRO A 169 4.30 0.96 -16.94
C PRO A 169 4.46 2.49 -16.87
N PHE A 170 4.79 3.00 -15.70
CA PHE A 170 5.13 4.40 -15.47
C PHE A 170 4.14 5.40 -16.11
N PHE A 171 4.59 6.13 -17.12
CA PHE A 171 3.84 7.19 -17.83
C PHE A 171 3.39 6.82 -19.24
N ASP A 172 3.65 5.60 -19.71
CA ASP A 172 3.55 5.23 -21.13
C ASP A 172 2.14 5.38 -21.73
N ALA A 173 1.08 5.37 -20.90
CA ALA A 173 -0.29 5.67 -21.35
C ALA A 173 -0.57 7.17 -21.59
N PHE A 174 0.37 8.04 -21.23
CA PHE A 174 0.18 9.48 -21.31
C PHE A 174 1.13 10.06 -22.37
N ALA A 175 0.58 10.82 -23.31
CA ALA A 175 1.43 11.57 -24.24
C ALA A 175 2.28 12.58 -23.43
N PRO A 176 3.55 12.85 -23.83
CA PRO A 176 4.39 13.85 -23.19
C PRO A 176 3.67 15.21 -23.08
N GLY A 177 3.95 15.92 -22.01
CA GLY A 177 3.37 17.23 -21.72
C GLY A 177 2.98 17.39 -20.26
N LYS A 178 2.92 18.62 -19.80
CA LYS A 178 2.66 18.97 -18.40
C LYS A 178 1.17 18.77 -18.05
N ARG A 179 0.86 17.67 -17.39
CA ARG A 179 -0.50 17.18 -17.24
C ARG A 179 -0.99 17.09 -15.81
N PHE A 180 -0.09 16.74 -14.86
CA PHE A 180 -0.48 16.41 -13.49
C PHE A 180 -0.10 17.54 -12.52
N ASP A 181 -0.99 17.79 -11.59
CA ASP A 181 -0.75 18.65 -10.45
C ASP A 181 -0.03 17.86 -9.35
N LEU A 182 -0.41 16.57 -9.17
CA LEU A 182 0.18 15.67 -8.19
C LEU A 182 0.46 14.31 -8.80
N ILE A 183 1.65 13.80 -8.57
CA ILE A 183 2.04 12.42 -8.87
C ILE A 183 2.42 11.74 -7.57
N LEU A 184 1.90 10.55 -7.35
CA LEU A 184 2.15 9.70 -6.19
C LEU A 184 2.75 8.36 -6.64
N SER A 185 3.58 7.75 -5.83
CA SER A 185 4.03 6.38 -6.04
C SER A 185 4.60 5.76 -4.76
N ASN A 186 4.26 4.49 -4.51
CA ASN A 186 5.05 3.61 -3.66
C ASN A 186 5.65 2.51 -4.56
N PRO A 187 6.79 2.77 -5.22
CA PRO A 187 7.38 1.82 -6.14
C PRO A 187 8.13 0.72 -5.39
N PRO A 188 8.42 -0.43 -6.01
CA PRO A 188 9.35 -1.39 -5.44
C PRO A 188 10.74 -0.75 -5.28
N TYR A 189 11.33 -0.90 -4.10
CA TYR A 189 12.61 -0.27 -3.75
C TYR A 189 13.59 -1.20 -3.01
N ILE A 190 13.26 -2.48 -2.84
CA ILE A 190 14.11 -3.44 -2.13
C ILE A 190 15.16 -3.99 -3.09
N ASP A 191 16.43 -3.99 -2.66
CA ASP A 191 17.48 -4.71 -3.36
C ASP A 191 17.33 -6.21 -3.16
N ARG A 192 17.39 -6.98 -4.25
CA ARG A 192 17.31 -8.45 -4.17
C ARG A 192 18.46 -9.06 -3.35
N GLY A 193 19.60 -8.38 -3.26
CA GLY A 193 20.70 -8.79 -2.39
C GLY A 193 20.34 -8.80 -0.89
N GLY A 194 19.32 -8.04 -0.50
CA GLY A 194 18.79 -7.97 0.88
C GLY A 194 17.63 -8.93 1.17
N GLU A 195 17.23 -9.79 0.23
CA GLU A 195 16.08 -10.69 0.37
C GLU A 195 16.13 -11.55 1.63
N SER A 196 17.30 -12.07 2.00
CA SER A 196 17.47 -12.90 3.19
C SER A 196 17.26 -12.18 4.52
N LEU A 197 17.20 -10.86 4.51
CA LEU A 197 16.95 -10.04 5.71
C LEU A 197 15.45 -9.73 5.90
N LEU A 198 14.62 -10.05 4.90
CA LEU A 198 13.19 -9.79 4.97
C LEU A 198 12.47 -10.85 5.81
N PRO A 199 11.42 -10.45 6.56
CA PRO A 199 10.54 -11.42 7.21
C PRO A 199 9.95 -12.38 6.17
N PRO A 200 9.83 -13.69 6.49
CA PRO A 200 9.28 -14.69 5.57
C PRO A 200 7.88 -14.33 5.05
N GLU A 201 7.09 -13.61 5.83
CA GLU A 201 5.76 -13.13 5.46
C GLU A 201 5.84 -12.16 4.27
N VAL A 202 6.80 -11.25 4.27
CA VAL A 202 7.01 -10.28 3.18
C VAL A 202 7.36 -11.00 1.89
N LEU A 203 8.14 -12.08 1.96
CA LEU A 203 8.50 -12.90 0.78
C LEU A 203 7.33 -13.66 0.15
N THR A 204 6.15 -13.65 0.78
CA THR A 204 4.91 -14.18 0.19
C THR A 204 4.15 -13.15 -0.66
N GLU A 205 4.57 -11.89 -0.60
CA GLU A 205 4.02 -10.81 -1.42
C GLU A 205 4.61 -10.83 -2.84
N PRO A 206 3.98 -10.19 -3.84
CA PRO A 206 4.48 -10.26 -5.22
C PRO A 206 5.90 -9.68 -5.36
N ASP A 207 6.83 -10.44 -5.92
CA ASP A 207 8.21 -10.01 -6.20
C ASP A 207 8.29 -8.65 -6.90
N ARG A 208 7.39 -8.44 -7.88
CA ARG A 208 7.32 -7.18 -8.66
C ARG A 208 6.96 -5.96 -7.81
N ALA A 209 6.35 -6.16 -6.65
CA ALA A 209 5.97 -5.08 -5.73
C ALA A 209 7.04 -4.81 -4.66
N LEU A 210 8.01 -5.72 -4.52
CA LEU A 210 9.07 -5.63 -3.51
C LEU A 210 10.40 -5.21 -4.13
N PHE A 211 10.83 -5.94 -5.17
CA PHE A 211 12.20 -5.87 -5.65
C PHE A 211 12.39 -4.95 -6.85
N SER A 212 13.47 -4.19 -6.81
CA SER A 212 13.88 -3.31 -7.89
C SER A 212 15.37 -3.51 -8.21
N ALA A 213 15.72 -3.43 -9.48
CA ALA A 213 17.09 -3.47 -9.94
C ALA A 213 17.90 -2.25 -9.44
N GLU A 214 19.21 -2.22 -9.76
CA GLU A 214 20.12 -1.12 -9.41
C GLU A 214 20.17 -0.85 -7.89
N ARG A 215 20.27 -1.91 -7.08
CA ARG A 215 20.20 -1.83 -5.62
C ARG A 215 18.91 -1.16 -5.11
N GLY A 216 17.77 -1.53 -5.70
CA GLY A 216 16.47 -1.00 -5.33
C GLY A 216 16.10 0.34 -5.99
N LEU A 217 16.99 0.96 -6.76
CA LEU A 217 16.84 2.34 -7.24
C LEU A 217 16.20 2.47 -8.63
N TYR A 218 16.11 1.40 -9.43
CA TYR A 218 15.67 1.49 -10.83
C TYR A 218 14.32 2.21 -11.01
N HIS A 219 13.30 1.81 -10.26
CA HIS A 219 11.96 2.40 -10.40
C HIS A 219 11.93 3.85 -9.91
N ILE A 220 12.56 4.12 -8.77
CA ILE A 220 12.66 5.46 -8.19
C ILE A 220 13.34 6.42 -9.19
N ARG A 221 14.52 6.06 -9.71
CA ARG A 221 15.26 6.86 -10.69
C ARG A 221 14.45 7.12 -11.96
N LYS A 222 13.78 6.07 -12.46
CA LYS A 222 12.97 6.20 -13.67
C LYS A 222 11.81 7.17 -13.48
N ILE A 223 11.11 7.09 -12.36
CA ILE A 223 10.02 8.02 -12.05
C ILE A 223 10.57 9.45 -11.89
N LEU A 224 11.65 9.66 -11.11
CA LEU A 224 12.25 10.97 -10.90
C LEU A 224 12.70 11.64 -12.20
N ARG A 225 13.33 10.90 -13.11
CA ARG A 225 13.78 11.44 -14.40
C ARG A 225 12.64 11.79 -15.35
N LEU A 226 11.52 11.06 -15.29
CA LEU A 226 10.38 11.26 -16.19
C LEU A 226 9.37 12.28 -15.67
N ALA A 227 9.13 12.32 -14.36
CA ALA A 227 8.09 13.13 -13.73
C ALA A 227 8.09 14.62 -14.14
N PRO A 228 9.26 15.31 -14.28
CA PRO A 228 9.29 16.71 -14.70
C PRO A 228 8.63 16.95 -16.08
N GLY A 229 8.66 15.94 -16.98
CA GLY A 229 7.98 16.02 -18.27
C GLY A 229 6.46 15.93 -18.21
N TYR A 230 5.91 15.49 -17.08
CA TYR A 230 4.47 15.27 -16.87
C TYR A 230 3.86 16.15 -15.79
N LEU A 231 4.66 16.73 -14.89
CA LEU A 231 4.21 17.69 -13.89
C LEU A 231 3.94 19.06 -14.51
N LYS A 232 2.86 19.70 -14.11
CA LYS A 232 2.59 21.10 -14.41
C LYS A 232 3.58 22.01 -13.65
N PRO A 233 3.78 23.28 -14.08
CA PRO A 233 4.44 24.27 -13.23
C PRO A 233 3.75 24.37 -11.87
N GLY A 234 4.52 24.28 -10.79
CA GLY A 234 4.01 24.19 -9.42
C GLY A 234 3.48 22.79 -9.02
N GLY A 235 3.50 21.82 -9.92
CA GLY A 235 3.10 20.45 -9.61
C GLY A 235 4.12 19.71 -8.75
N ARG A 236 3.68 18.65 -8.09
CA ARG A 236 4.45 17.90 -7.08
C ARG A 236 4.47 16.41 -7.37
N LEU A 237 5.63 15.80 -7.17
CA LEU A 237 5.80 14.36 -6.99
C LEU A 237 6.03 14.05 -5.52
N LEU A 238 5.32 13.07 -4.99
CA LEU A 238 5.55 12.44 -3.68
C LEU A 238 5.78 10.95 -3.88
N MET A 239 6.85 10.40 -3.34
CA MET A 239 7.20 8.99 -3.57
C MET A 239 7.85 8.37 -2.34
N GLU A 240 7.46 7.12 -2.03
CA GLU A 240 8.11 6.32 -0.99
C GLU A 240 9.48 5.83 -1.45
N THR A 241 10.43 5.69 -0.51
CA THR A 241 11.81 5.23 -0.75
C THR A 241 12.33 4.45 0.45
N GLY A 242 13.36 3.64 0.25
CA GLY A 242 14.10 2.99 1.32
C GLY A 242 14.94 4.00 2.13
N GLU A 243 15.06 3.77 3.42
CA GLU A 243 15.86 4.62 4.34
C GLU A 243 17.32 4.76 3.90
N ASP A 244 17.91 3.66 3.40
CA ASP A 244 19.30 3.55 2.97
C ASP A 244 19.58 4.16 1.59
N GLN A 245 18.54 4.58 0.86
CA GLN A 245 18.67 5.10 -0.51
C GLN A 245 18.91 6.61 -0.56
N ARG A 246 18.73 7.31 0.56
CA ARG A 246 18.84 8.77 0.64
C ARG A 246 20.14 9.31 0.04
N SER A 247 21.30 8.80 0.48
CA SER A 247 22.60 9.31 0.04
C SER A 247 22.80 9.21 -1.46
N ALA A 248 22.38 8.08 -2.07
CA ALA A 248 22.49 7.87 -3.51
C ALA A 248 21.55 8.81 -4.30
N LEU A 249 20.38 9.10 -3.78
CA LEU A 249 19.42 10.01 -4.39
C LEU A 249 19.85 11.49 -4.23
N GLU A 250 20.42 11.86 -3.08
CA GLU A 250 21.00 13.20 -2.86
C GLU A 250 22.19 13.46 -3.80
N GLU A 251 23.05 12.46 -4.01
CA GLU A 251 24.20 12.58 -4.92
C GLU A 251 23.74 12.80 -6.37
N GLU A 252 22.68 12.11 -6.81
CA GLU A 252 22.22 12.12 -8.19
C GLU A 252 21.30 13.29 -8.53
N PHE A 253 20.38 13.67 -7.63
CA PHE A 253 19.33 14.67 -7.87
C PHE A 253 19.50 15.95 -7.04
N GLY A 254 20.39 15.95 -6.05
CA GLY A 254 20.77 17.13 -5.27
C GLY A 254 19.57 17.86 -4.64
N THR A 255 19.54 19.19 -4.83
CA THR A 255 18.53 20.08 -4.25
C THR A 255 17.15 20.00 -4.90
N GLU A 256 16.96 19.17 -5.92
CA GLU A 256 15.64 18.97 -6.53
C GLU A 256 14.72 18.13 -5.63
N LEU A 257 15.32 17.39 -4.68
CA LEU A 257 14.57 16.54 -3.75
C LEU A 257 14.52 17.14 -2.34
N THR A 258 13.37 17.00 -1.72
CA THR A 258 13.17 17.18 -0.27
C THR A 258 12.88 15.81 0.32
N PHE A 259 13.63 15.43 1.37
CA PHE A 259 13.43 14.17 2.08
C PHE A 259 12.51 14.39 3.27
N ILE A 260 11.46 13.55 3.37
CA ILE A 260 10.47 13.60 4.44
C ILE A 260 10.67 12.37 5.33
N GLN A 261 10.68 12.61 6.64
CA GLN A 261 10.83 11.58 7.66
C GLN A 261 9.46 11.14 8.19
N ASP A 262 9.36 9.86 8.53
CA ASP A 262 8.23 9.33 9.29
C ASP A 262 8.30 9.76 10.77
N LEU A 263 7.29 9.41 11.54
CA LEU A 263 7.21 9.71 12.98
C LEU A 263 8.34 9.08 13.81
N SER A 264 9.05 8.08 13.26
CA SER A 264 10.22 7.45 13.89
C SER A 264 11.54 8.16 13.53
N GLY A 265 11.50 9.23 12.73
CA GLY A 265 12.66 10.00 12.26
C GLY A 265 13.40 9.35 11.09
N LYS A 266 12.84 8.33 10.47
CA LYS A 266 13.43 7.64 9.32
C LYS A 266 12.97 8.30 8.02
N THR A 267 13.91 8.54 7.10
CA THR A 267 13.57 8.98 5.74
C THR A 267 12.75 7.89 5.05
N ARG A 268 11.52 8.23 4.68
CA ARG A 268 10.58 7.32 4.01
C ARG A 268 10.07 7.84 2.69
N PHE A 269 10.09 9.15 2.50
CA PHE A 269 9.49 9.78 1.33
C PHE A 269 10.40 10.84 0.76
N ILE A 270 10.25 11.03 -0.53
CA ILE A 270 10.85 12.14 -1.27
C ILE A 270 9.76 12.98 -1.92
N ARG A 271 10.00 14.27 -1.96
CA ARG A 271 9.21 15.27 -2.64
C ARG A 271 10.05 15.98 -3.69
N MET A 272 9.49 16.12 -4.88
CA MET A 272 10.02 16.96 -5.96
C MET A 272 8.95 17.97 -6.35
N ASP A 273 9.24 19.25 -6.23
CA ASP A 273 8.38 20.33 -6.69
C ASP A 273 8.85 20.82 -8.06
N HIS A 274 7.99 20.79 -9.07
CA HIS A 274 8.31 21.23 -10.42
C HIS A 274 8.09 22.75 -10.54
N ARG A 275 9.18 23.47 -10.78
CA ARG A 275 9.18 24.95 -10.94
C ARG A 275 8.62 25.41 -12.27
#